data_52bc8512272c79c98782d52e66297e6a
#
_entry.id   52bc8512272c79c98782d52e66297e6a
#
_cell.length_a   1.000
_cell.length_b   1.000
_cell.length_c   1.000
_cell.angle_alpha   90.00
_cell.angle_beta   90.00
_cell.angle_gamma   90.00
#
_symmetry.space_group_name_H-M   'P 1'
#
loop_
_entity.id
_entity.type
_entity.pdbx_description
1 polymer ?
#
loop_
_entity_poly.entity_id
_entity_poly.type
_entity_poly.pdbx_seq_one_letter_code
_entity_poly.pdbx_strand_id
1 'polypeptide(L)'
;MLPLNDEITGSLQLDKEVPGQRSVEVQDSLWQMYFYGSSSKKGVGAGIVLISPGGEIICLIYKLKFLTTNNIAEYEALVRGLRVAKDLGTQQLVVFGDSKLVVQQVNNVYQVKQQLLKVYRNEVWDLIDNFFTAFNVSFIPRDHN
;
A
#
# COMPACT_ATOMS: atom_id res chain seq x y z
N MET A 1 17.96 4.65 -5.79
CA MET A 1 18.02 4.36 -4.99
C MET A 1 18.31 3.90 -4.47
N LEU A 2 18.60 3.76 -4.87
CA LEU A 2 18.79 3.33 -4.14
C LEU A 2 19.15 2.89 -3.86
N PRO A 3 19.30 2.55 -4.02
CA PRO A 3 19.61 2.19 -3.54
C PRO A 3 19.88 1.70 -3.38
N LEU A 4 19.86 1.63 -4.06
CA LEU A 4 20.03 1.19 -3.62
C LEU A 4 20.60 1.08 -3.49
N ASN A 5 20.68 1.08 -3.85
CA ASN A 5 21.21 1.01 -3.40
C ASN A 5 21.71 0.77 -3.42
N ASP A 6 21.80 0.67 -3.86
CA ASP A 6 22.22 0.47 -3.63
C ASP A 6 22.59 0.09 -3.74
N GLU A 7 22.28 -0.08 -4.19
CA GLU A 7 22.44 -0.36 -4.04
C GLU A 7 22.58 -0.87 -4.16
N ILE A 8 22.73 -1.06 -4.58
CA ILE A 8 22.78 -1.50 -4.53
C ILE A 8 23.22 -1.81 -4.69
N THR A 9 23.33 -2.04 -5.10
CA THR A 9 23.70 -2.28 -5.09
C THR A 9 24.09 -2.67 -5.26
N GLY A 10 24.45 -2.96 -5.49
CA GLY A 10 24.67 -3.28 -5.59
C GLY A 10 24.88 -3.79 -5.94
N SER A 11 25.06 -4.20 -6.31
CA SER A 11 25.17 -4.73 -6.43
C SER A 11 25.31 -5.14 -6.77
N LEU A 12 25.46 -5.49 -7.27
CA LEU A 12 25.46 -6.04 -7.44
C LEU A 12 25.95 -6.37 -7.85
N GLN A 13 26.28 -6.59 -8.08
CA GLN A 13 26.81 -7.11 -8.37
C GLN A 13 26.90 -7.65 -8.64
N LEU A 14 26.91 -7.84 -9.17
CA LEU A 14 26.94 -8.64 -9.46
C LEU A 14 27.18 -8.95 -10.12
N ASP A 15 27.31 -8.82 -10.54
CA ASP A 15 27.49 -9.41 -11.06
C ASP A 15 27.43 -9.77 -11.70
N LYS A 16 27.77 -9.76 -12.08
CA LYS A 16 27.45 -10.49 -12.64
C LYS A 16 26.88 -11.42 -12.64
N GLU A 17 26.66 -11.25 -12.82
CA GLU A 17 26.15 -12.08 -12.93
C GLU A 17 25.33 -13.14 -12.87
N VAL A 18 24.84 -13.30 -11.88
CA VAL A 18 23.95 -14.46 -11.88
C VAL A 18 22.53 -13.93 -11.85
N PRO A 19 21.70 -14.18 -12.87
CA PRO A 19 20.37 -13.56 -12.92
C PRO A 19 19.46 -13.95 -11.74
N GLY A 20 19.60 -15.18 -11.20
CA GLY A 20 18.82 -15.62 -10.06
C GLY A 20 19.05 -14.80 -8.82
N GLN A 21 20.28 -14.37 -8.62
CA GLN A 21 20.61 -13.53 -7.46
C GLN A 21 19.96 -12.16 -7.55
N ARG A 22 19.88 -11.61 -8.76
CA ARG A 22 19.24 -10.31 -8.96
C ARG A 22 17.75 -10.38 -8.66
N SER A 23 17.09 -11.47 -9.02
CA SER A 23 15.67 -11.65 -8.71
C SER A 23 15.43 -11.72 -7.20
N VAL A 24 16.31 -12.40 -6.47
CA VAL A 24 16.21 -12.49 -5.02
C VAL A 24 16.36 -11.11 -4.38
N GLU A 25 17.30 -10.31 -4.88
CA GLU A 25 17.48 -8.95 -4.35
C GLU A 25 16.23 -8.10 -4.53
N VAL A 26 15.58 -8.20 -5.69
CA VAL A 26 14.34 -7.46 -5.94
C VAL A 26 13.25 -7.91 -4.96
N GLN A 27 13.13 -9.22 -4.72
CA GLN A 27 12.15 -9.74 -3.78
C GLN A 27 12.45 -9.31 -2.35
N ASP A 28 13.73 -9.19 -2.00
CA ASP A 28 14.15 -8.81 -0.64
C ASP A 28 13.78 -7.37 -0.31
N SER A 29 13.46 -6.55 -1.29
CA SER A 29 13.07 -5.17 -1.06
C SER A 29 11.57 -4.96 -1.17
N LEU A 30 10.78 -6.00 -1.35
CA LEU A 30 9.34 -5.90 -1.55
C LEU A 30 8.60 -5.93 -0.21
N TRP A 31 7.82 -4.90 0.04
CA TRP A 31 6.94 -4.80 1.21
C TRP A 31 5.53 -5.20 0.83
N GLN A 32 4.77 -5.65 1.82
CA GLN A 32 3.35 -5.95 1.66
C GLN A 32 2.54 -5.07 2.61
N MET A 33 1.36 -4.65 2.18
CA MET A 33 0.46 -3.87 3.01
C MET A 33 -0.96 -4.38 2.87
N TYR A 34 -1.64 -4.48 4.00
CA TYR A 34 -3.09 -4.76 4.05
C TYR A 34 -3.76 -3.55 4.66
N PHE A 35 -4.89 -3.13 4.10
CA PHE A 35 -5.61 -2.00 4.65
C PHE A 35 -7.08 -2.34 4.85
N TYR A 36 -7.66 -1.81 5.92
CA TYR A 36 -9.03 -2.09 6.34
C TYR A 36 -9.66 -0.82 6.85
N GLY A 37 -10.91 -0.58 6.47
CA GLY A 37 -11.69 0.53 7.00
C GLY A 37 -13.05 0.03 7.41
N SER A 38 -13.60 0.59 8.48
CA SER A 38 -14.92 0.22 8.94
C SER A 38 -15.65 1.44 9.49
N SER A 39 -16.97 1.43 9.29
CA SER A 39 -17.85 2.46 9.85
C SER A 39 -19.03 1.75 10.50
N SER A 40 -19.28 2.07 11.76
CA SER A 40 -20.37 1.49 12.51
C SER A 40 -20.91 2.51 13.49
N LYS A 41 -21.98 2.14 14.21
CA LYS A 41 -22.55 3.01 15.25
C LYS A 41 -21.55 3.27 16.39
N LYS A 42 -20.58 2.37 16.57
CA LYS A 42 -19.56 2.51 17.61
C LYS A 42 -18.40 3.40 17.21
N GLY A 43 -18.33 3.77 15.94
CA GLY A 43 -17.27 4.63 15.45
C GLY A 43 -16.72 4.19 14.12
N VAL A 44 -15.71 4.90 13.66
CA VAL A 44 -15.05 4.67 12.38
C VAL A 44 -13.58 4.35 12.65
N GLY A 45 -13.08 3.33 11.99
CA GLY A 45 -11.71 2.89 12.19
C GLY A 45 -11.00 2.61 10.89
N ALA A 46 -9.68 2.68 10.94
CA ALA A 46 -8.79 2.31 9.86
C ALA A 46 -7.67 1.45 10.42
N GLY A 47 -7.40 0.35 9.76
CA GLY A 47 -6.33 -0.56 10.15
C GLY A 47 -5.37 -0.80 9.01
N ILE A 48 -4.10 -0.92 9.34
CA ILE A 48 -3.04 -1.15 8.36
C ILE A 48 -2.10 -2.20 8.92
N VAL A 49 -1.74 -3.17 8.08
CA VAL A 49 -0.70 -4.13 8.41
C VAL A 49 0.38 -4.01 7.35
N LEU A 50 1.60 -3.72 7.76
CA LEU A 50 2.76 -3.68 6.88
C LEU A 50 3.67 -4.85 7.22
N ILE A 51 4.15 -5.53 6.18
CA ILE A 51 5.08 -6.64 6.33
C ILE A 51 6.34 -6.30 5.54
N SER A 52 7.46 -6.24 6.26
CA SER A 52 8.74 -5.92 5.64
C SER A 52 9.26 -7.09 4.82
N PRO A 53 10.26 -6.87 3.96
CA PRO A 53 10.88 -7.98 3.22
C PRO A 53 11.43 -9.07 4.13
N GLY A 54 11.87 -8.71 5.34
CA GLY A 54 12.38 -9.68 6.31
C GLY A 54 11.31 -10.37 7.13
N GLY A 55 10.02 -10.05 6.89
CA GLY A 55 8.92 -10.69 7.61
C GLY A 55 8.48 -9.98 8.88
N GLU A 56 9.03 -8.82 9.18
CA GLU A 56 8.60 -8.03 10.33
C GLU A 56 7.24 -7.45 10.08
N ILE A 57 6.38 -7.47 11.09
CA ILE A 57 4.99 -7.05 10.97
C ILE A 57 4.78 -5.78 11.78
N ILE A 58 4.21 -4.76 11.13
CA ILE A 58 3.82 -3.50 11.75
C ILE A 58 2.30 -3.38 11.63
N CYS A 59 1.62 -3.29 12.77
CA CYS A 59 0.15 -3.12 12.79
C CYS A 59 -0.16 -1.74 13.34
N LEU A 60 -0.98 -0.98 12.60
CA LEU A 60 -1.42 0.35 13.00
C LEU A 60 -2.94 0.39 12.97
N ILE A 61 -3.52 0.90 14.05
CA ILE A 61 -4.97 1.03 14.18
C ILE A 61 -5.27 2.50 14.51
N TYR A 62 -6.13 3.10 13.69
CA TYR A 62 -6.56 4.48 13.88
C TYR A 62 -8.05 4.51 14.21
N LYS A 63 -8.40 5.27 15.22
CA LYS A 63 -9.79 5.64 15.47
C LYS A 63 -10.03 6.99 14.81
N LEU A 64 -10.87 7.01 13.79
CA LEU A 64 -11.13 8.25 13.06
C LEU A 64 -12.12 9.11 13.84
N LYS A 65 -11.88 10.40 13.88
CA LYS A 65 -12.64 11.34 14.72
C LYS A 65 -13.80 11.98 13.97
N PHE A 66 -14.17 11.43 12.84
CA PHE A 66 -15.28 11.95 12.04
C PHE A 66 -16.18 10.80 11.61
N LEU A 67 -17.46 11.08 11.47
CA LEU A 67 -18.42 10.11 10.96
C LEU A 67 -18.31 10.05 9.45
N THR A 68 -18.31 8.86 8.90
CA THR A 68 -18.17 8.70 7.46
C THR A 68 -18.66 7.33 7.01
N THR A 69 -18.61 7.09 5.71
CA THR A 69 -19.00 5.84 5.09
C THR A 69 -17.85 4.84 5.14
N ASN A 70 -18.16 3.57 4.89
CA ASN A 70 -17.14 2.53 4.79
C ASN A 70 -16.12 2.84 3.70
N ASN A 71 -16.57 3.37 2.56
CA ASN A 71 -15.67 3.67 1.44
C ASN A 71 -14.64 4.73 1.83
N ILE A 72 -15.04 5.75 2.56
CA ILE A 72 -14.11 6.78 3.01
C ILE A 72 -13.17 6.21 4.05
N ALA A 73 -13.67 5.40 4.99
CA ALA A 73 -12.80 4.75 5.98
C ALA A 73 -11.75 3.87 5.30
N GLU A 74 -12.12 3.15 4.24
CA GLU A 74 -11.18 2.33 3.47
C GLU A 74 -10.13 3.20 2.79
N TYR A 75 -10.53 4.31 2.16
CA TYR A 75 -9.57 5.22 1.55
C TYR A 75 -8.65 5.87 2.59
N GLU A 76 -9.19 6.22 3.77
CA GLU A 76 -8.35 6.76 4.86
C GLU A 76 -7.28 5.75 5.26
N ALA A 77 -7.66 4.48 5.39
CA ALA A 77 -6.70 3.43 5.73
C ALA A 77 -5.62 3.34 4.66
N LEU A 78 -6.00 3.33 3.40
CA LEU A 78 -5.05 3.22 2.29
C LEU A 78 -4.09 4.41 2.27
N VAL A 79 -4.60 5.64 2.36
CA VAL A 79 -3.76 6.84 2.33
C VAL A 79 -2.78 6.85 3.52
N ARG A 80 -3.28 6.55 4.72
CA ARG A 80 -2.42 6.52 5.91
C ARG A 80 -1.36 5.45 5.80
N GLY A 81 -1.72 4.28 5.29
CA GLY A 81 -0.76 3.19 5.08
C GLY A 81 0.32 3.55 4.08
N LEU A 82 -0.05 4.19 2.97
CA LEU A 82 0.92 4.62 1.97
C LEU A 82 1.87 5.67 2.54
N ARG A 83 1.37 6.59 3.37
CA ARG A 83 2.22 7.59 4.00
C ARG A 83 3.22 6.97 4.97
N VAL A 84 2.78 5.99 5.75
CA VAL A 84 3.69 5.28 6.66
C VAL A 84 4.74 4.51 5.86
N ALA A 85 4.34 3.81 4.81
CA ALA A 85 5.27 3.07 3.96
C ALA A 85 6.30 4.02 3.34
N LYS A 86 5.85 5.18 2.86
CA LYS A 86 6.74 6.20 2.33
C LYS A 86 7.76 6.66 3.38
N ASP A 87 7.28 6.95 4.60
CA ASP A 87 8.15 7.42 5.69
C ASP A 87 9.17 6.37 6.12
N LEU A 88 8.84 5.09 5.94
CA LEU A 88 9.78 3.99 6.21
C LEU A 88 10.78 3.77 5.08
N GLY A 89 10.68 4.55 3.99
CA GLY A 89 11.59 4.41 2.86
C GLY A 89 11.21 3.29 1.89
N THR A 90 10.01 2.76 1.99
CA THR A 90 9.52 1.70 1.10
C THR A 90 9.42 2.23 -0.32
N GLN A 91 9.98 1.49 -1.28
CA GLN A 91 9.88 1.83 -2.69
C GLN A 91 9.11 0.81 -3.50
N GLN A 92 9.07 -0.44 -3.07
CA GLN A 92 8.33 -1.50 -3.75
C GLN A 92 7.29 -2.04 -2.79
N LEU A 93 6.03 -2.00 -3.22
CA LEU A 93 4.91 -2.29 -2.34
C LEU A 93 3.81 -3.03 -3.08
N VAL A 94 3.36 -4.14 -2.53
CA VAL A 94 2.11 -4.79 -2.95
C VAL A 94 1.08 -4.56 -1.86
N VAL A 95 -0.13 -4.18 -2.27
CA VAL A 95 -1.19 -3.76 -1.35
C VAL A 95 -2.41 -4.64 -1.56
N PHE A 96 -3.05 -5.01 -0.47
CA PHE A 96 -4.26 -5.83 -0.47
C PHE A 96 -5.34 -5.15 0.36
N GLY A 97 -6.55 -5.11 -0.18
CA GLY A 97 -7.69 -4.56 0.53
C GLY A 97 -8.93 -5.38 0.27
N ASP A 98 -9.88 -5.32 1.20
CA ASP A 98 -11.14 -6.05 1.08
C ASP A 98 -12.30 -5.17 0.59
N SER A 99 -12.01 -3.96 0.14
CA SER A 99 -12.98 -3.08 -0.51
C SER A 99 -12.79 -3.15 -2.02
N LYS A 100 -13.65 -3.90 -2.70
CA LYS A 100 -13.57 -4.02 -4.15
C LYS A 100 -13.73 -2.66 -4.82
N LEU A 101 -14.62 -1.82 -4.31
CA LEU A 101 -14.84 -0.49 -4.87
C LEU A 101 -13.55 0.33 -4.86
N VAL A 102 -12.90 0.44 -3.70
CA VAL A 102 -11.68 1.24 -3.57
C VAL A 102 -10.56 0.69 -4.45
N VAL A 103 -10.36 -0.62 -4.41
CA VAL A 103 -9.30 -1.25 -5.21
C VAL A 103 -9.53 -0.99 -6.70
N GLN A 104 -10.76 -1.15 -7.17
CA GLN A 104 -11.05 -0.96 -8.59
C GLN A 104 -11.02 0.50 -9.01
N GLN A 105 -11.35 1.42 -8.11
CA GLN A 105 -11.20 2.86 -8.39
C GLN A 105 -9.73 3.24 -8.50
N VAL A 106 -8.89 2.73 -7.60
CA VAL A 106 -7.46 3.00 -7.64
C VAL A 106 -6.83 2.41 -8.90
N ASN A 107 -7.26 1.22 -9.30
CA ASN A 107 -6.79 0.59 -10.54
C ASN A 107 -7.42 1.17 -11.80
N ASN A 108 -8.28 2.19 -11.67
CA ASN A 108 -8.95 2.87 -12.77
C ASN A 108 -9.87 1.95 -13.57
N VAL A 109 -10.38 0.89 -12.94
CA VAL A 109 -11.38 0.00 -13.55
C VAL A 109 -12.78 0.58 -13.35
N TYR A 110 -13.04 1.13 -12.15
CA TYR A 110 -14.31 1.80 -11.84
C TYR A 110 -14.10 3.30 -11.87
N GLN A 111 -15.06 4.01 -12.44
CA GLN A 111 -15.08 5.46 -12.40
C GLN A 111 -15.44 5.95 -11.00
N VAL A 112 -14.91 7.11 -10.63
CA VAL A 112 -15.24 7.76 -9.36
C VAL A 112 -16.14 8.93 -9.66
N LYS A 113 -17.39 8.86 -9.22
CA LYS A 113 -18.39 9.93 -9.47
C LYS A 113 -18.51 10.90 -8.31
N GLN A 114 -18.34 10.42 -7.07
CA GLN A 114 -18.44 11.28 -5.89
C GLN A 114 -17.18 12.12 -5.78
N GLN A 115 -17.35 13.42 -5.57
CA GLN A 115 -16.23 14.35 -5.53
C GLN A 115 -15.25 14.02 -4.40
N LEU A 116 -15.76 13.67 -3.23
CA LEU A 116 -14.89 13.36 -2.09
C LEU A 116 -14.03 12.13 -2.36
N LEU A 117 -14.60 11.09 -2.98
CA LEU A 117 -13.82 9.90 -3.32
C LEU A 117 -12.77 10.20 -4.39
N LYS A 118 -13.05 11.15 -5.30
CA LYS A 118 -12.02 11.58 -6.25
C LYS A 118 -10.83 12.21 -5.55
N VAL A 119 -11.07 13.00 -4.52
CA VAL A 119 -9.99 13.64 -3.76
C VAL A 119 -9.11 12.56 -3.14
N TYR A 120 -9.72 11.55 -2.52
CA TYR A 120 -8.96 10.44 -1.94
C TYR A 120 -8.19 9.64 -2.99
N ARG A 121 -8.86 9.30 -4.09
CA ARG A 121 -8.21 8.54 -5.15
C ARG A 121 -7.03 9.31 -5.73
N ASN A 122 -7.19 10.60 -5.93
CA ASN A 122 -6.10 11.42 -6.47
C ASN A 122 -4.93 11.50 -5.49
N GLU A 123 -5.20 11.57 -4.20
CA GLU A 123 -4.15 11.51 -3.19
C GLU A 123 -3.38 10.18 -3.25
N VAL A 124 -4.10 9.06 -3.41
CA VAL A 124 -3.47 7.75 -3.56
C VAL A 124 -2.58 7.73 -4.80
N TRP A 125 -3.09 8.22 -5.94
CA TRP A 125 -2.31 8.26 -7.18
C TRP A 125 -1.06 9.12 -7.04
N ASP A 126 -1.17 10.28 -6.38
CA ASP A 126 -0.02 11.16 -6.16
C ASP A 126 1.04 10.47 -5.31
N LEU A 127 0.62 9.77 -4.26
CA LEU A 127 1.57 9.02 -3.41
C LEU A 127 2.26 7.92 -4.20
N ILE A 128 1.51 7.18 -5.01
CA ILE A 128 2.09 6.11 -5.82
C ILE A 128 3.11 6.69 -6.79
N ASP A 129 2.72 7.72 -7.53
CA ASP A 129 3.57 8.27 -8.59
C ASP A 129 4.84 8.89 -8.05
N ASN A 130 4.77 9.50 -6.87
CA ASN A 130 5.90 10.25 -6.34
C ASN A 130 6.86 9.42 -5.50
N PHE A 131 6.42 8.30 -4.92
CA PHE A 131 7.22 7.62 -3.89
C PHE A 131 7.46 6.13 -4.13
N PHE A 132 6.68 5.47 -4.97
CA PHE A 132 6.84 4.03 -5.15
C PHE A 132 7.28 3.72 -6.58
N THR A 133 8.38 2.96 -6.70
CA THR A 133 8.91 2.55 -8.00
C THR A 133 8.23 1.31 -8.54
N ALA A 134 7.67 0.48 -7.65
CA ALA A 134 6.86 -0.68 -8.01
C ALA A 134 5.67 -0.74 -7.07
N PHE A 135 4.48 -0.87 -7.64
CA PHE A 135 3.25 -0.82 -6.87
C PHE A 135 2.19 -1.69 -7.52
N ASN A 136 1.43 -2.38 -6.68
CA ASN A 136 0.27 -3.14 -7.11
C ASN A 136 -0.75 -3.16 -5.99
N VAL A 137 -2.03 -2.96 -6.31
CA VAL A 137 -3.11 -3.12 -5.35
C VAL A 137 -4.11 -4.13 -5.88
N SER A 138 -4.49 -5.07 -5.01
CA SER A 138 -5.39 -6.16 -5.35
C SER A 138 -6.50 -6.29 -4.33
N PHE A 139 -7.64 -6.77 -4.80
CA PHE A 139 -8.77 -7.08 -3.95
C PHE A 139 -8.61 -8.48 -3.36
N ILE A 140 -8.79 -8.58 -2.03
CA ILE A 140 -8.84 -9.85 -1.33
C ILE A 140 -10.18 -9.91 -0.60
N PRO A 141 -11.04 -10.89 -0.89
CA PRO A 141 -12.31 -11.02 -0.16
C PRO A 141 -12.05 -11.22 1.34
N ARG A 142 -12.91 -10.60 2.15
CA ARG A 142 -12.76 -10.65 3.61
C ARG A 142 -12.76 -12.06 4.16
N ASP A 143 -13.56 -12.96 3.56
CA ASP A 143 -13.65 -14.35 4.01
C ASP A 143 -12.32 -15.08 3.87
N HIS A 144 -11.40 -14.59 3.08
CA HIS A 144 -10.09 -15.23 2.89
C HIS A 144 -9.01 -14.62 3.80
N ASN A 145 -9.40 -13.68 4.59
CA ASN A 145 -8.50 -13.05 5.55
C ASN A 145 -8.68 -13.69 6.92
#